data_5bf966e1e84724e2a44a34dcb81d0941
#
_entry.id   5bf966e1e84724e2a44a34dcb81d0941
#
_cell.length_a   1.000
_cell.length_b   1.000
_cell.length_c   1.000
_cell.angle_alpha   90.00
_cell.angle_beta   90.00
_cell.angle_gamma   90.00
#
_symmetry.space_group_name_H-M   'P 1'
#
loop_
_entity.id
_entity.type
_entity.pdbx_description
1 polymer ?
#
loop_
_entity_poly.entity_id
_entity_poly.type
_entity_poly.pdbx_seq_one_letter_code
_entity_poly.pdbx_strand_id
1 'polypeptide(L)'
;AILPEIEPALKAYFGDTYEVFSSEERLYEPIEDHDLKFKGYMDAVIKVGDKYHVVDWKSCSWGWNAQKRNDRLVTYQLTLYKHYFCKKHNIDPKNVETHFALLKRTAKKDRVEFFRVTSGPKKTDNALKLLYMALYNIINKRYIKKRTSCIGCMFHKTELCP
;
A
#
# COMPACT_ATOMS: atom_id res chain seq x y z
N ALA A 1 -1.10 14.71 -20.76
CA ALA A 1 -1.51 13.46 -20.12
C ALA A 1 -0.28 12.69 -19.63
N ILE A 2 -0.39 11.90 -18.55
CA ILE A 2 0.70 11.05 -18.01
C ILE A 2 0.67 9.64 -18.63
N LEU A 3 -0.50 9.21 -19.09
CA LEU A 3 -0.74 7.84 -19.55
C LEU A 3 0.28 7.29 -20.55
N PRO A 4 0.75 8.05 -21.57
CA PRO A 4 1.76 7.55 -22.50
C PRO A 4 3.11 7.26 -21.88
N GLU A 5 3.40 7.78 -20.67
CA GLU A 5 4.68 7.59 -19.99
C GLU A 5 4.68 6.32 -19.09
N ILE A 6 3.51 5.70 -18.83
CA ILE A 6 3.39 4.57 -17.90
C ILE A 6 4.08 3.32 -18.47
N GLU A 7 3.77 2.93 -19.70
CA GLU A 7 4.37 1.73 -20.30
C GLU A 7 5.90 1.84 -20.45
N PRO A 8 6.46 2.93 -20.97
CA PRO A 8 7.91 3.12 -20.98
C PRO A 8 8.55 3.04 -19.59
N ALA A 9 7.89 3.61 -18.56
CA ALA A 9 8.39 3.56 -17.19
C ALA A 9 8.32 2.15 -16.59
N LEU A 10 7.28 1.36 -16.89
CA LEU A 10 7.19 -0.06 -16.51
C LEU A 10 8.32 -0.87 -17.14
N LYS A 11 8.56 -0.71 -18.45
CA LYS A 11 9.65 -1.39 -19.15
C LYS A 11 11.02 -1.01 -18.59
N ALA A 12 11.24 0.27 -18.33
CA ALA A 12 12.49 0.76 -17.75
C ALA A 12 12.74 0.19 -16.34
N TYR A 13 11.69 -0.03 -15.55
CA TYR A 13 11.81 -0.46 -14.17
C TYR A 13 11.81 -1.99 -14.00
N PHE A 14 10.94 -2.71 -14.71
CA PHE A 14 10.76 -4.16 -14.60
C PHE A 14 11.42 -4.97 -15.72
N GLY A 15 11.94 -4.29 -16.77
CA GLY A 15 12.46 -4.94 -17.98
C GLY A 15 11.37 -5.20 -19.02
N ASP A 16 11.78 -5.60 -20.22
CA ASP A 16 10.86 -5.81 -21.36
C ASP A 16 10.00 -7.09 -21.25
N THR A 17 10.37 -8.00 -20.36
CA THR A 17 9.72 -9.32 -20.21
C THR A 17 8.70 -9.37 -19.09
N TYR A 18 8.28 -8.23 -18.56
CA TYR A 18 7.26 -8.21 -17.52
C TYR A 18 5.88 -8.61 -18.07
N GLU A 19 5.09 -9.22 -17.21
CA GLU A 19 3.69 -9.56 -17.48
C GLU A 19 2.80 -8.88 -16.42
N VAL A 20 1.63 -8.41 -16.82
CA VAL A 20 0.60 -7.97 -15.86
C VAL A 20 -0.13 -9.22 -15.37
N PHE A 21 0.19 -9.66 -14.15
CA PHE A 21 -0.44 -10.82 -13.54
C PHE A 21 -1.90 -10.54 -13.16
N SER A 22 -2.17 -9.39 -12.54
CA SER A 22 -3.51 -8.93 -12.21
C SER A 22 -3.59 -7.41 -12.13
N SER A 23 -4.78 -6.86 -12.36
CA SER A 23 -5.12 -5.45 -12.16
C SER A 23 -6.39 -5.33 -11.31
N GLU A 24 -6.43 -4.33 -10.42
CA GLU A 24 -7.54 -4.09 -9.49
C GLU A 24 -7.95 -5.35 -8.70
N GLU A 25 -6.95 -6.13 -8.32
CA GLU A 25 -7.18 -7.40 -7.66
C GLU A 25 -7.73 -7.19 -6.24
N ARG A 26 -8.92 -7.74 -6.02
CA ARG A 26 -9.55 -7.72 -4.70
C ARG A 26 -8.91 -8.75 -3.77
N LEU A 27 -8.49 -8.28 -2.61
CA LEU A 27 -8.20 -9.09 -1.43
C LEU A 27 -9.43 -9.08 -0.51
N TYR A 28 -9.88 -10.26 -0.09
CA TYR A 28 -10.96 -10.41 0.88
C TYR A 28 -10.71 -11.68 1.69
N GLU A 29 -9.65 -11.60 2.52
CA GLU A 29 -9.04 -12.74 3.16
C GLU A 29 -9.34 -12.78 4.65
N PRO A 30 -9.51 -13.98 5.23
CA PRO A 30 -9.75 -14.11 6.67
C PRO A 30 -8.58 -13.55 7.46
N ILE A 31 -8.89 -12.82 8.55
CA ILE A 31 -7.91 -12.41 9.54
C ILE A 31 -7.86 -13.50 10.59
N GLU A 32 -6.66 -14.01 10.90
CA GLU A 32 -6.47 -15.09 11.85
C GLU A 32 -7.09 -14.73 13.20
N ASP A 33 -7.76 -15.72 13.82
CA ASP A 33 -8.44 -15.60 15.10
C ASP A 33 -9.57 -14.54 15.17
N HIS A 34 -10.11 -14.13 14.01
CA HIS A 34 -11.19 -13.16 13.94
C HIS A 34 -12.25 -13.54 12.91
N ASP A 35 -13.51 -13.22 13.18
CA ASP A 35 -14.62 -13.34 12.23
C ASP A 35 -14.57 -12.28 11.11
N LEU A 36 -13.70 -11.29 11.26
CA LEU A 36 -13.53 -10.20 10.31
C LEU A 36 -12.55 -10.57 9.20
N LYS A 37 -12.71 -9.93 8.06
CA LYS A 37 -11.87 -10.14 6.89
C LYS A 37 -11.08 -8.88 6.53
N PHE A 38 -9.85 -9.09 6.09
CA PHE A 38 -9.06 -8.04 5.46
C PHE A 38 -9.59 -7.78 4.06
N LYS A 39 -10.01 -6.54 3.79
CA LYS A 39 -10.44 -6.10 2.47
C LYS A 39 -9.46 -5.08 1.92
N GLY A 40 -9.01 -5.29 0.70
CA GLY A 40 -8.17 -4.35 -0.03
C GLY A 40 -8.30 -4.55 -1.53
N TYR A 41 -7.79 -3.59 -2.29
CA TYR A 41 -7.67 -3.67 -3.74
C TYR A 41 -6.23 -3.30 -4.10
N MET A 42 -5.54 -4.20 -4.78
CA MET A 42 -4.22 -3.95 -5.33
C MET A 42 -4.37 -3.41 -6.74
N ASP A 43 -3.76 -2.26 -7.01
CA ASP A 43 -3.92 -1.62 -8.31
C ASP A 43 -3.33 -2.48 -9.44
N ALA A 44 -2.14 -3.04 -9.23
CA ALA A 44 -1.52 -3.96 -10.18
C ALA A 44 -0.57 -4.95 -9.49
N VAL A 45 -0.48 -6.14 -10.05
CA VAL A 45 0.58 -7.11 -9.76
C VAL A 45 1.32 -7.41 -11.05
N ILE A 46 2.60 -7.14 -11.05
CA ILE A 46 3.51 -7.37 -12.19
C ILE A 46 4.30 -8.65 -11.90
N LYS A 47 4.44 -9.52 -12.89
CA LYS A 47 5.25 -10.72 -12.80
C LYS A 47 6.48 -10.59 -13.69
N VAL A 48 7.65 -10.92 -13.14
CA VAL A 48 8.91 -10.97 -13.84
C VAL A 48 9.61 -12.27 -13.48
N GLY A 49 9.65 -13.22 -14.42
CA GLY A 49 10.10 -14.58 -14.13
C GLY A 49 9.26 -15.20 -13.01
N ASP A 50 9.92 -15.65 -11.93
CA ASP A 50 9.24 -16.26 -10.76
C ASP A 50 8.88 -15.25 -9.67
N LYS A 51 9.12 -13.96 -9.89
CA LYS A 51 8.84 -12.92 -8.92
C LYS A 51 7.58 -12.14 -9.23
N TYR A 52 6.84 -11.79 -8.17
CA TYR A 52 5.66 -10.96 -8.22
C TYR A 52 5.96 -9.60 -7.58
N HIS A 53 5.48 -8.54 -8.19
CA HIS A 53 5.67 -7.17 -7.77
C HIS A 53 4.31 -6.53 -7.56
N VAL A 54 3.90 -6.37 -6.30
CA VAL A 54 2.69 -5.64 -5.94
C VAL A 54 2.96 -4.16 -6.10
N VAL A 55 2.21 -3.51 -6.96
CA VAL A 55 2.35 -2.08 -7.28
C VAL A 55 1.09 -1.34 -6.86
N ASP A 56 1.27 -0.23 -6.16
CA ASP A 56 0.19 0.67 -5.78
C ASP A 56 0.47 2.07 -6.37
N TRP A 57 -0.48 2.58 -7.16
CA TRP A 57 -0.39 3.86 -7.84
C TRP A 57 -0.78 5.01 -6.92
N LYS A 58 0.06 6.03 -6.85
CA LYS A 58 -0.20 7.22 -6.05
C LYS A 58 -0.03 8.49 -6.88
N SER A 59 -1.07 9.29 -6.97
CA SER A 59 -0.96 10.61 -7.58
C SER A 59 -0.35 11.62 -6.60
N CYS A 60 0.57 12.44 -7.08
CA CYS A 60 1.18 13.52 -6.30
C CYS A 60 1.52 14.71 -7.21
N SER A 61 1.88 15.84 -6.64
CA SER A 61 2.31 17.00 -7.44
C SER A 61 3.73 16.81 -7.99
N TRP A 62 4.73 16.62 -7.13
CA TRP A 62 6.14 16.62 -7.49
C TRP A 62 6.90 15.33 -7.19
N GLY A 63 6.36 14.46 -6.37
CA GLY A 63 6.99 13.26 -5.83
C GLY A 63 6.88 13.20 -4.31
N TRP A 64 7.51 12.19 -3.71
CA TRP A 64 7.52 12.01 -2.26
C TRP A 64 8.91 12.22 -1.68
N ASN A 65 8.99 12.98 -0.59
CA ASN A 65 10.20 13.10 0.20
C ASN A 65 10.52 11.82 0.99
N ALA A 66 11.71 11.74 1.57
CA ALA A 66 12.15 10.58 2.32
C ALA A 66 11.24 10.26 3.53
N GLN A 67 10.71 11.27 4.20
CA GLN A 67 9.80 11.08 5.33
C GLN A 67 8.51 10.36 4.89
N LYS A 68 7.87 10.79 3.80
CA LYS A 68 6.66 10.16 3.27
C LYS A 68 6.92 8.77 2.73
N ARG A 69 8.05 8.53 2.07
CA ARG A 69 8.45 7.20 1.57
C ARG A 69 8.64 6.19 2.70
N ASN A 70 9.03 6.65 3.89
CA ASN A 70 9.27 5.82 5.08
C ASN A 70 8.11 5.84 6.09
N ASP A 71 7.02 6.55 5.80
CA ASP A 71 5.85 6.60 6.68
C ASP A 71 5.26 5.19 6.86
N ARG A 72 5.17 4.76 8.12
CA ARG A 72 4.66 3.43 8.48
C ARG A 72 3.24 3.21 8.01
N LEU A 73 2.36 4.20 8.18
CA LEU A 73 0.95 4.06 7.81
C LEU A 73 0.79 3.91 6.31
N VAL A 74 1.63 4.60 5.53
CA VAL A 74 1.65 4.50 4.07
C VAL A 74 2.24 3.16 3.62
N THR A 75 3.39 2.78 4.15
CA THR A 75 4.10 1.57 3.71
C THR A 75 3.49 0.27 4.22
N TYR A 76 2.74 0.30 5.34
CA TYR A 76 2.04 -0.89 5.86
C TYR A 76 0.88 -1.34 4.97
N GLN A 77 0.29 -0.44 4.18
CA GLN A 77 -0.68 -0.82 3.15
C GLN A 77 -0.07 -1.90 2.23
N LEU A 78 1.09 -1.62 1.64
CA LEU A 78 1.78 -2.57 0.76
C LEU A 78 2.24 -3.84 1.50
N THR A 79 2.65 -3.71 2.76
CA THR A 79 3.07 -4.85 3.57
C THR A 79 1.90 -5.81 3.83
N LEU A 80 0.72 -5.29 4.14
CA LEU A 80 -0.49 -6.09 4.32
C LEU A 80 -0.97 -6.66 2.98
N TYR A 81 -0.92 -5.90 1.89
CA TYR A 81 -1.23 -6.41 0.56
C TYR A 81 -0.35 -7.62 0.20
N LYS A 82 0.96 -7.51 0.38
CA LYS A 82 1.89 -8.63 0.17
C LYS A 82 1.50 -9.84 1.02
N HIS A 83 1.25 -9.64 2.33
CA HIS A 83 0.91 -10.73 3.24
C HIS A 83 -0.33 -11.49 2.78
N TYR A 84 -1.42 -10.79 2.49
CA TYR A 84 -2.67 -11.42 2.08
C TYR A 84 -2.64 -11.93 0.63
N PHE A 85 -1.89 -11.29 -0.26
CA PHE A 85 -1.63 -11.81 -1.60
C PHE A 85 -0.89 -13.16 -1.56
N CYS A 86 0.16 -13.26 -0.75
CA CYS A 86 0.89 -14.51 -0.56
C CYS A 86 -0.03 -15.63 -0.03
N LYS A 87 -0.89 -15.33 0.93
CA LYS A 87 -1.86 -16.30 1.46
C LYS A 87 -2.88 -16.73 0.40
N LYS A 88 -3.47 -15.78 -0.31
CA LYS A 88 -4.48 -16.02 -1.34
C LYS A 88 -3.97 -16.93 -2.46
N HIS A 89 -2.76 -16.68 -2.92
CA HIS A 89 -2.17 -17.38 -4.07
C HIS A 89 -1.21 -18.52 -3.67
N ASN A 90 -1.02 -18.76 -2.37
CA ASN A 90 -0.06 -19.74 -1.86
C ASN A 90 1.37 -19.52 -2.41
N ILE A 91 1.82 -18.26 -2.44
CA ILE A 91 3.12 -17.85 -2.94
C ILE A 91 4.07 -17.57 -1.77
N ASP A 92 5.32 -18.06 -1.87
CA ASP A 92 6.37 -17.75 -0.87
C ASP A 92 6.60 -16.22 -0.82
N PRO A 93 6.51 -15.58 0.36
CA PRO A 93 6.80 -14.16 0.52
C PRO A 93 8.17 -13.70 0.00
N LYS A 94 9.14 -14.59 -0.14
CA LYS A 94 10.44 -14.29 -0.74
C LYS A 94 10.35 -13.97 -2.23
N ASN A 95 9.31 -14.45 -2.90
CA ASN A 95 9.05 -14.22 -4.32
C ASN A 95 8.15 -13.02 -4.58
N VAL A 96 7.76 -12.26 -3.53
CA VAL A 96 6.90 -11.08 -3.67
C VAL A 96 7.61 -9.84 -3.18
N GLU A 97 7.66 -8.82 -4.01
CA GLU A 97 8.17 -7.49 -3.70
C GLU A 97 7.04 -6.46 -3.76
N THR A 98 7.25 -5.31 -3.13
CA THR A 98 6.24 -4.24 -3.07
C THR A 98 6.81 -2.91 -3.53
N HIS A 99 6.00 -2.16 -4.28
CA HIS A 99 6.42 -0.92 -4.93
C HIS A 99 5.31 0.13 -4.86
N PHE A 100 5.70 1.38 -4.73
CA PHE A 100 4.84 2.49 -5.11
C PHE A 100 5.21 2.98 -6.50
N ALA A 101 4.20 3.35 -7.26
CA ALA A 101 4.32 4.03 -8.53
C ALA A 101 3.71 5.43 -8.40
N LEU A 102 4.54 6.47 -8.44
CA LEU A 102 4.10 7.86 -8.33
C LEU A 102 3.76 8.44 -9.71
N LEU A 103 2.56 8.99 -9.81
CA LEU A 103 2.12 9.81 -10.94
C LEU A 103 2.26 11.29 -10.58
N LYS A 104 3.33 11.93 -11.03
CA LYS A 104 3.69 13.32 -10.70
C LYS A 104 2.98 14.29 -11.64
N ARG A 105 1.85 14.83 -11.20
CA ARG A 105 0.92 15.61 -12.03
C ARG A 105 1.51 16.92 -12.58
N THR A 106 2.36 17.58 -11.79
CA THR A 106 2.90 18.91 -12.13
C THR A 106 4.36 18.86 -12.57
N ALA A 107 5.01 17.70 -12.53
CA ALA A 107 6.37 17.52 -13.03
C ALA A 107 6.39 17.67 -14.57
N LYS A 108 7.44 18.30 -15.09
CA LYS A 108 7.63 18.48 -16.54
C LYS A 108 8.33 17.28 -17.20
N LYS A 109 9.10 16.52 -16.41
CA LYS A 109 9.85 15.33 -16.85
C LYS A 109 9.74 14.25 -15.79
N ASP A 110 10.02 13.00 -16.15
CA ASP A 110 10.04 11.83 -15.25
C ASP A 110 8.76 11.75 -14.41
N ARG A 111 7.62 11.84 -15.08
CA ARG A 111 6.31 11.97 -14.45
C ARG A 111 5.80 10.68 -13.82
N VAL A 112 6.40 9.55 -14.18
CA VAL A 112 6.14 8.24 -13.57
C VAL A 112 7.41 7.79 -12.85
N GLU A 113 7.29 7.49 -11.55
CA GLU A 113 8.43 7.10 -10.73
C GLU A 113 8.08 5.86 -9.92
N PHE A 114 8.84 4.79 -10.10
CA PHE A 114 8.73 3.58 -9.29
C PHE A 114 9.78 3.58 -8.20
N PHE A 115 9.42 3.09 -7.03
CA PHE A 115 10.39 2.75 -6.00
C PHE A 115 9.92 1.57 -5.14
N ARG A 116 10.90 0.77 -4.75
CA ARG A 116 10.66 -0.40 -3.92
C ARG A 116 10.45 0.01 -2.46
N VAL A 117 9.49 -0.67 -1.82
CA VAL A 117 9.26 -0.60 -0.37
C VAL A 117 9.60 -1.95 0.23
N THR A 118 10.51 -1.98 1.21
CA THR A 118 10.86 -3.23 1.89
C THR A 118 9.69 -3.73 2.74
N SER A 119 9.35 -5.00 2.62
CA SER A 119 8.27 -5.69 3.36
C SER A 119 8.75 -7.05 3.86
N GLY A 120 9.80 -7.03 4.68
CA GLY A 120 10.37 -8.22 5.29
C GLY A 120 9.56 -8.72 6.52
N PRO A 121 9.91 -9.89 7.11
CA PRO A 121 9.13 -10.52 8.17
C PRO A 121 8.85 -9.58 9.36
N LYS A 122 9.86 -8.92 9.88
CA LYS A 122 9.70 -7.98 11.02
C LYS A 122 8.72 -6.85 10.72
N LYS A 123 8.71 -6.33 9.49
CA LYS A 123 7.78 -5.27 9.09
C LYS A 123 6.37 -5.82 8.94
N THR A 124 6.23 -7.04 8.44
CA THR A 124 4.94 -7.75 8.35
C THR A 124 4.36 -7.98 9.74
N ASP A 125 5.16 -8.46 10.70
CA ASP A 125 4.71 -8.65 12.09
C ASP A 125 4.23 -7.33 12.72
N ASN A 126 4.97 -6.25 12.49
CA ASN A 126 4.59 -4.93 13.00
C ASN A 126 3.29 -4.41 12.36
N ALA A 127 3.09 -4.65 11.06
CA ALA A 127 1.87 -4.26 10.36
C ALA A 127 0.67 -5.07 10.85
N LEU A 128 0.82 -6.38 11.05
CA LEU A 128 -0.21 -7.26 11.60
C LEU A 128 -0.55 -6.88 13.05
N LYS A 129 0.44 -6.61 13.89
CA LYS A 129 0.19 -6.10 15.26
C LYS A 129 -0.64 -4.82 15.26
N LEU A 130 -0.34 -3.89 14.35
CA LEU A 130 -1.15 -2.67 14.22
C LEU A 130 -2.59 -2.97 13.78
N LEU A 131 -2.76 -3.90 12.83
CA LEU A 131 -4.08 -4.36 12.39
C LEU A 131 -4.87 -4.98 13.56
N TYR A 132 -4.27 -5.89 14.33
CA TYR A 132 -4.93 -6.54 15.47
C TYR A 132 -5.27 -5.53 16.58
N MET A 133 -4.41 -4.55 16.85
CA MET A 133 -4.72 -3.48 17.79
C MET A 133 -5.91 -2.63 17.33
N ALA A 134 -5.99 -2.33 16.03
CA ALA A 134 -7.14 -1.61 15.47
C ALA A 134 -8.43 -2.42 15.61
N LEU A 135 -8.39 -3.72 15.28
CA LEU A 135 -9.52 -4.63 15.44
C LEU A 135 -9.97 -4.73 16.91
N TYR A 136 -9.03 -4.89 17.83
CA TYR A 136 -9.33 -4.91 19.27
C TYR A 136 -10.07 -3.65 19.72
N ASN A 137 -9.61 -2.48 19.26
CA ASN A 137 -10.26 -1.22 19.59
C ASN A 137 -11.67 -1.10 18.98
N ILE A 138 -11.86 -1.57 17.76
CA ILE A 138 -13.17 -1.56 17.08
C ILE A 138 -14.16 -2.49 17.80
N ILE A 139 -13.76 -3.72 18.06
CA ILE A 139 -14.60 -4.75 18.70
C ILE A 139 -15.01 -4.31 20.12
N ASN A 140 -14.07 -3.71 20.85
CA ASN A 140 -14.32 -3.24 22.22
C ASN A 140 -14.87 -1.79 22.27
N LYS A 141 -15.28 -1.22 21.14
CA LYS A 141 -15.82 0.14 21.03
C LYS A 141 -14.94 1.22 21.68
N ARG A 142 -13.61 1.05 21.56
CA ARG A 142 -12.63 1.99 22.11
C ARG A 142 -12.36 3.11 21.10
N TYR A 143 -13.01 4.22 21.25
CA TYR A 143 -12.85 5.39 20.36
C TYR A 143 -11.72 6.29 20.88
N ILE A 144 -10.51 6.07 20.38
CA ILE A 144 -9.31 6.83 20.78
C ILE A 144 -9.20 8.09 19.93
N LYS A 145 -9.25 9.26 20.58
CA LYS A 145 -9.02 10.54 19.90
C LYS A 145 -7.53 10.68 19.50
N LYS A 146 -7.26 10.81 18.21
CA LYS A 146 -5.92 11.14 17.71
C LYS A 146 -5.73 12.64 17.69
N ARG A 147 -5.36 13.24 18.83
CA ARG A 147 -5.22 14.69 19.00
C ARG A 147 -4.26 15.37 18.02
N THR A 148 -3.23 14.64 17.52
CA THR A 148 -2.30 15.15 16.50
C THR A 148 -2.94 15.35 15.13
N SER A 149 -4.15 14.83 14.90
CA SER A 149 -4.92 14.97 13.64
C SER A 149 -6.01 16.04 13.72
N CYS A 150 -6.05 16.82 14.81
CA CYS A 150 -7.05 17.89 14.98
C CYS A 150 -6.84 19.06 14.01
N ILE A 151 -5.60 19.29 13.54
CA ILE A 151 -5.33 20.31 12.53
C ILE A 151 -6.03 19.93 11.23
N GLY A 152 -6.96 20.76 10.76
CA GLY A 152 -7.77 20.49 9.56
C GLY A 152 -8.96 19.56 9.76
N CYS A 153 -9.23 19.10 10.98
CA CYS A 153 -10.44 18.33 11.29
C CYS A 153 -11.65 19.26 11.39
N MET A 154 -12.70 18.98 10.61
CA MET A 154 -13.92 19.78 10.60
C MET A 154 -14.69 19.77 11.93
N PHE A 155 -14.43 18.79 12.79
CA PHE A 155 -15.08 18.68 14.10
C PHE A 155 -14.24 19.27 15.25
N HIS A 156 -13.02 19.78 14.98
CA HIS A 156 -12.14 20.32 16.00
C HIS A 156 -12.73 21.60 16.62
N LYS A 157 -12.80 21.66 17.94
CA LYS A 157 -13.41 22.78 18.69
C LYS A 157 -14.88 23.05 18.35
N THR A 158 -15.64 22.01 17.98
CA THR A 158 -17.10 22.05 17.87
C THR A 158 -17.73 21.34 19.08
N GLU A 159 -19.06 21.45 19.23
CA GLU A 159 -19.81 20.69 20.26
C GLU A 159 -19.59 19.17 20.17
N LEU A 160 -19.31 18.63 18.99
CA LEU A 160 -19.03 17.21 18.79
C LEU A 160 -17.60 16.81 19.21
N CYS A 161 -16.69 17.75 19.28
CA CYS A 161 -15.29 17.51 19.66
C CYS A 161 -14.68 18.75 20.32
N PRO A 162 -15.07 19.07 21.56
CA PRO A 162 -14.58 20.23 22.31
C PRO A 162 -13.09 20.13 22.66
#